data_4a7e4d8bc69bc38bb6cb7ca8f8a74216
#
_entry.id   4a7e4d8bc69bc38bb6cb7ca8f8a74216
#
_cell.length_a   1.000
_cell.length_b   1.000
_cell.length_c   1.000
_cell.angle_alpha   90.00
_cell.angle_beta   90.00
_cell.angle_gamma   90.00
#
_symmetry.space_group_name_H-M   'P 1'
#
loop_
_entity.id
_entity.type
_entity.pdbx_description
1 polymer ?
#
loop_
_entity_poly.entity_id
_entity_poly.type
_entity_poly.pdbx_seq_one_letter_code
_entity_poly.pdbx_strand_id
1 'polypeptide(L)' 'MRFRGFTLIELLVVIAIIAILAAILFPVFA' A
#
# COMPACT_ATOMS: atom_id res chain seq x y z
N MET A 1 -8.16 24.44 -3.30
CA MET A 1 -7.64 23.18 -3.19
C MET A 1 -7.27 22.56 -4.48
N ARG A 2 -6.17 21.95 -4.49
CA ARG A 2 -5.72 21.45 -5.69
C ARG A 2 -5.47 19.99 -5.57
N PHE A 3 -5.98 19.21 -6.43
CA PHE A 3 -5.82 17.80 -6.42
C PHE A 3 -4.84 17.40 -7.43
N ARG A 4 -3.81 16.77 -6.99
CA ARG A 4 -2.86 16.32 -7.92
C ARG A 4 -3.23 15.03 -8.47
N GLY A 5 -4.04 14.33 -8.06
CA GLY A 5 -4.36 13.08 -8.66
C GLY A 5 -3.21 12.09 -8.56
N PHE A 6 -3.50 10.90 -8.11
CA PHE A 6 -2.53 9.83 -8.04
C PHE A 6 -2.32 9.27 -9.42
N THR A 7 -1.13 8.83 -9.70
CA THR A 7 -0.92 8.07 -10.89
C THR A 7 -1.26 6.62 -10.56
N LEU A 8 -1.49 5.84 -11.58
CA LEU A 8 -1.80 4.43 -11.40
C LEU A 8 -0.64 3.71 -10.74
N ILE A 9 0.57 4.10 -11.10
CA ILE A 9 1.76 3.49 -10.54
C ILE A 9 1.86 3.78 -9.04
N GLU A 10 1.55 5.00 -8.66
CA GLU A 10 1.62 5.37 -7.25
C GLU A 10 0.65 4.55 -6.43
N LEU A 11 -0.54 4.37 -6.93
CA LEU A 11 -1.53 3.58 -6.23
C LEU A 11 -1.10 2.13 -6.17
N LEU A 12 -0.55 1.63 -7.25
CA LEU A 12 -0.09 0.26 -7.29
C LEU A 12 1.01 0.01 -6.27
N VAL A 13 1.94 0.95 -6.16
CA VAL A 13 3.05 0.83 -5.22
C VAL A 13 2.53 0.84 -3.78
N VAL A 14 1.56 1.68 -3.52
CA VAL A 14 1.00 1.76 -2.16
C VAL A 14 0.35 0.46 -1.75
N ILE A 15 -0.45 -0.12 -2.62
CA ILE A 15 -1.09 -1.39 -2.30
C ILE A 15 -0.06 -2.50 -2.16
N ALA A 16 1.00 -2.44 -2.96
CA ALA A 16 2.05 -3.44 -2.87
C ALA A 16 2.74 -3.39 -1.50
N ILE A 17 2.99 -2.18 -1.02
CA ILE A 17 3.62 -2.01 0.28
C ILE A 17 2.70 -2.49 1.39
N ILE A 18 1.44 -2.15 1.30
CA ILE A 18 0.47 -2.60 2.29
C ILE A 18 0.37 -4.11 2.31
N ALA A 19 0.40 -4.73 1.15
CA ALA A 19 0.33 -6.18 1.06
C ALA A 19 1.54 -6.85 1.71
N ILE A 20 2.71 -6.26 1.52
CA ILE A 20 3.92 -6.80 2.11
C ILE A 20 3.88 -6.67 3.62
N LEU A 21 3.45 -5.52 4.12
CA LEU A 21 3.35 -5.32 5.55
C LEU A 21 2.33 -6.27 6.18
N ALA A 22 1.22 -6.46 5.50
CA ALA A 22 0.21 -7.38 6.00
C ALA A 22 0.73 -8.80 6.06
N ALA A 23 1.56 -9.18 5.10
CA ALA A 23 2.14 -10.52 5.06
C ALA A 23 3.07 -10.75 6.25
N ILE A 24 3.68 -9.69 6.74
CA ILE A 24 4.57 -9.80 7.89
C ILE A 24 3.79 -9.76 9.19
N LEU A 25 2.81 -8.88 9.25
CA LEU A 25 2.06 -8.70 10.48
C LEU A 25 1.13 -9.86 10.81
N PHE A 26 0.62 -10.48 9.79
CA PHE A 26 -0.33 -11.56 9.98
C PHE A 26 0.25 -12.72 10.79
N PRO A 27 1.39 -13.28 10.41
CA PRO A 27 1.99 -14.36 11.18
C PRO A 27 2.53 -13.86 12.53
N VAL A 28 2.92 -12.62 12.63
CA VAL A 28 3.39 -12.10 13.91
C VAL A 28 2.24 -12.12 14.91
N PHE A 29 1.05 -11.82 14.43
CA PHE A 29 -0.09 -11.80 15.29
C PHE A 29 -0.56 -13.21 15.64
N ALA A 30 -0.36 -14.13 14.76
CA ALA A 30 -0.74 -15.50 14.99
C ALA A 30 0.25 -16.22 15.97
#